data_16a8933327e533825cd41ff9c7f970bf
#
_entry.id   16a8933327e533825cd41ff9c7f970bf
#
_cell.length_a   1.000
_cell.length_b   1.000
_cell.length_c   1.000
_cell.angle_alpha   90.00
_cell.angle_beta   90.00
_cell.angle_gamma   90.00
#
_symmetry.space_group_name_H-M   'P 1'
#
loop_
_entity.id
_entity.type
_entity.pdbx_description
1 polymer ?
#
loop_
_entity_poly.entity_id
_entity_poly.type
_entity_poly.pdbx_seq_one_letter_code
_entity_poly.pdbx_strand_id
1 'polypeptide(L)'
;MSPLRSLLLSRSAVDRDGERRTDPGLLEALWADPATRVLRVRPDGSAPLRARAQGSAEPAALELVAPGDVARALPEPGPVVYLGREEDGTAHVAVEVPDDQEVADAAGWPVRSGDEEWAGLRAVAAELDDRDAGLLVEAVGVLNWHRVHPHCPRCGSRTAVTTSGWTRTCPVDGSEHYPRTDPAVIMAVVDEDDRVLLAHNALWPAGRFSALAGFVEPGEPLEAAVRREVLEEVGVVVGEVEYKGSQPWPFPASLMLGFTARAASTGVRVDDVEISDARWFSREELAAAVTSGEVLLPPSTSIALRLVEDWYGEELPARPSW
;
A
#
# COMPACT_ATOMS: atom_id res chain seq x y z
N MET A 1 -9.70 11.39 21.61
CA MET A 1 -9.78 10.49 20.46
C MET A 1 -8.38 9.97 20.18
N SER A 2 -8.17 8.67 20.23
CA SER A 2 -6.84 8.09 19.92
C SER A 2 -6.83 7.67 18.46
N PRO A 3 -5.81 8.08 17.68
CA PRO A 3 -5.64 7.55 16.33
C PRO A 3 -5.36 6.04 16.38
N LEU A 4 -5.63 5.37 15.27
CA LEU A 4 -5.27 3.95 15.11
C LEU A 4 -3.77 3.76 15.35
N ARG A 5 -3.43 2.76 16.16
CA ARG A 5 -2.04 2.40 16.43
C ARG A 5 -1.52 1.46 15.35
N SER A 6 -0.23 1.59 15.04
CA SER A 6 0.52 0.60 14.24
C SER A 6 -0.02 0.32 12.84
N LEU A 7 -0.33 1.38 12.06
CA LEU A 7 -0.61 1.25 10.63
C LEU A 7 0.68 0.92 9.88
N LEU A 8 0.87 -0.34 9.53
CA LEU A 8 2.15 -0.88 9.07
C LEU A 8 2.66 -0.26 7.75
N LEU A 9 1.75 0.13 6.85
CA LEU A 9 2.12 0.78 5.59
C LEU A 9 2.16 2.32 5.69
N SER A 10 1.92 2.89 6.87
CA SER A 10 2.03 4.35 7.11
C SER A 10 3.34 4.75 7.79
N ARG A 11 4.24 3.78 8.04
CA ARG A 11 5.52 4.01 8.66
C ARG A 11 6.48 4.68 7.66
N SER A 12 7.31 5.60 8.15
CA SER A 12 8.37 6.24 7.37
C SER A 12 9.39 6.85 8.33
N ALA A 13 10.67 6.66 8.02
CA ALA A 13 11.79 7.26 8.73
C ALA A 13 12.71 8.07 7.79
N VAL A 14 12.31 8.25 6.54
CA VAL A 14 13.08 8.96 5.51
C VAL A 14 12.42 10.31 5.23
N ASP A 15 13.20 11.38 5.21
CA ASP A 15 12.74 12.68 4.69
C ASP A 15 12.57 12.56 3.17
N ARG A 16 11.36 12.80 2.69
CA ARG A 16 11.04 12.74 1.25
C ARG A 16 11.75 13.79 0.41
N ASP A 17 12.33 14.82 1.04
CA ASP A 17 13.18 15.88 0.44
C ASP A 17 12.61 16.42 -0.88
N GLY A 18 11.31 16.73 -0.84
CA GLY A 18 10.52 17.05 -2.03
C GLY A 18 11.00 18.29 -2.81
N GLU A 19 11.63 19.25 -2.13
CA GLU A 19 12.14 20.47 -2.73
C GLU A 19 13.28 20.20 -3.74
N ARG A 20 14.12 19.20 -3.46
CA ARG A 20 15.24 18.84 -4.34
C ARG A 20 14.83 18.09 -5.59
N ARG A 21 13.63 17.55 -5.67
CA ARG A 21 13.15 16.80 -6.84
C ARG A 21 13.18 17.62 -8.14
N THR A 22 13.09 18.95 -8.02
CA THR A 22 13.14 19.87 -9.18
C THR A 22 14.55 20.21 -9.64
N ASP A 23 15.60 19.81 -8.91
CA ASP A 23 16.98 20.00 -9.34
C ASP A 23 17.28 19.11 -10.57
N PRO A 24 17.60 19.70 -11.74
CA PRO A 24 17.79 18.93 -12.96
C PRO A 24 18.97 17.96 -12.93
N GLY A 25 19.98 18.23 -12.08
CA GLY A 25 21.16 17.38 -11.92
C GLY A 25 21.06 16.34 -10.82
N LEU A 26 19.95 16.32 -10.05
CA LEU A 26 19.87 15.50 -8.86
C LEU A 26 20.10 14.01 -9.14
N LEU A 27 19.35 13.42 -10.04
CA LEU A 27 19.46 11.97 -10.33
C LEU A 27 20.83 11.61 -10.89
N GLU A 28 21.42 12.46 -11.73
CA GLU A 28 22.77 12.24 -12.25
C GLU A 28 23.80 12.23 -11.12
N ALA A 29 23.75 13.20 -10.22
CA ALA A 29 24.62 13.30 -9.06
C ALA A 29 24.46 12.10 -8.13
N LEU A 30 23.22 11.72 -7.81
CA LEU A 30 22.93 10.56 -6.95
C LEU A 30 23.39 9.24 -7.59
N TRP A 31 23.26 9.09 -8.91
CA TRP A 31 23.69 7.90 -9.63
C TRP A 31 25.22 7.76 -9.71
N ALA A 32 25.93 8.88 -9.65
CA ALA A 32 27.40 8.93 -9.60
C ALA A 32 27.95 8.73 -8.18
N ASP A 33 27.14 8.92 -7.14
CA ASP A 33 27.56 8.82 -5.75
C ASP A 33 27.45 7.37 -5.23
N PRO A 34 28.57 6.70 -4.87
CA PRO A 34 28.53 5.34 -4.34
C PRO A 34 27.86 5.23 -2.95
N ALA A 35 27.65 6.35 -2.25
CA ALA A 35 26.92 6.39 -0.99
C ALA A 35 25.41 6.27 -1.18
N THR A 36 24.88 6.61 -2.35
CA THR A 36 23.45 6.42 -2.68
C THR A 36 23.06 4.96 -2.55
N ARG A 37 21.83 4.72 -2.10
CA ARG A 37 21.25 3.38 -1.97
C ARG A 37 20.11 3.21 -2.95
N VAL A 38 20.18 2.14 -3.74
CA VAL A 38 19.21 1.80 -4.78
C VAL A 38 18.34 0.66 -4.35
N LEU A 39 17.02 0.89 -4.30
CA LEU A 39 15.99 -0.11 -4.13
C LEU A 39 15.57 -0.64 -5.51
N ARG A 40 15.73 -1.93 -5.72
CA ARG A 40 15.27 -2.64 -6.93
C ARG A 40 13.85 -3.14 -6.69
N VAL A 41 12.94 -2.86 -7.62
CA VAL A 41 11.54 -3.29 -7.52
C VAL A 41 11.12 -3.95 -8.83
N ARG A 42 10.53 -5.14 -8.76
CA ARG A 42 9.98 -5.85 -9.92
C ARG A 42 8.60 -5.31 -10.31
N PRO A 43 8.10 -5.62 -11.52
CA PRO A 43 6.76 -5.22 -11.96
C PRO A 43 5.61 -5.70 -11.06
N ASP A 44 5.79 -6.80 -10.35
CA ASP A 44 4.81 -7.32 -9.37
C ASP A 44 4.85 -6.59 -8.01
N GLY A 45 5.77 -5.62 -7.84
CA GLY A 45 5.97 -4.85 -6.61
C GLY A 45 6.82 -5.57 -5.56
N SER A 46 7.47 -6.69 -5.91
CA SER A 46 8.43 -7.34 -5.02
C SER A 46 9.78 -6.63 -5.02
N ALA A 47 10.49 -6.74 -3.90
CA ALA A 47 11.83 -6.22 -3.69
C ALA A 47 12.72 -7.27 -3.04
N PRO A 48 14.05 -7.22 -3.23
CA PRO A 48 14.96 -8.18 -2.64
C PRO A 48 15.17 -7.90 -1.16
N LEU A 49 15.19 -8.96 -0.38
CA LEU A 49 15.49 -8.93 1.04
C LEU A 49 16.94 -9.32 1.30
N ARG A 50 17.54 -8.71 2.29
CA ARG A 50 18.86 -9.10 2.80
C ARG A 50 18.79 -10.53 3.35
N ALA A 51 19.73 -11.37 2.91
CA ALA A 51 19.82 -12.73 3.38
C ALA A 51 19.91 -12.79 4.92
N ARG A 52 19.08 -13.61 5.54
CA ARG A 52 19.07 -13.87 6.98
C ARG A 52 19.55 -15.28 7.25
N ALA A 53 20.22 -15.49 8.39
CA ALA A 53 20.54 -16.82 8.84
C ALA A 53 19.24 -17.60 9.11
N GLN A 54 19.19 -18.87 8.73
CA GLN A 54 18.02 -19.71 8.96
C GLN A 54 17.67 -19.76 10.47
N GLY A 55 16.45 -19.38 10.84
CA GLY A 55 16.02 -19.27 12.22
C GLY A 55 16.45 -17.98 12.94
N SER A 56 16.98 -16.98 12.23
CA SER A 56 17.26 -15.66 12.79
C SER A 56 15.98 -14.98 13.27
N ALA A 57 16.05 -14.37 14.46
CA ALA A 57 15.00 -13.52 15.00
C ALA A 57 15.12 -12.05 14.54
N GLU A 58 16.09 -11.73 13.69
CA GLU A 58 16.26 -10.39 13.16
C GLU A 58 15.10 -10.02 12.22
N PRO A 59 14.62 -8.76 12.25
CA PRO A 59 13.61 -8.29 11.32
C PRO A 59 14.08 -8.41 9.87
N ALA A 60 13.13 -8.51 8.93
CA ALA A 60 13.46 -8.42 7.51
C ALA A 60 14.04 -7.03 7.20
N ALA A 61 14.95 -6.98 6.25
CA ALA A 61 15.52 -5.73 5.75
C ALA A 61 15.62 -5.78 4.22
N LEU A 62 15.43 -4.65 3.56
CA LEU A 62 15.61 -4.53 2.12
C LEU A 62 17.09 -4.67 1.75
N GLU A 63 17.38 -5.36 0.65
CA GLU A 63 18.70 -5.39 0.05
C GLU A 63 18.88 -4.16 -0.84
N LEU A 64 19.54 -3.15 -0.28
CA LEU A 64 19.86 -1.90 -0.98
C LEU A 64 21.30 -1.98 -1.52
N VAL A 65 21.46 -1.64 -2.79
CA VAL A 65 22.76 -1.75 -3.50
C VAL A 65 23.31 -0.37 -3.90
N ALA A 66 24.58 -0.28 -4.28
CA ALA A 66 25.12 0.95 -4.82
C ALA A 66 24.71 1.14 -6.30
N PRO A 67 24.61 2.40 -6.81
CA PRO A 67 24.24 2.66 -8.20
C PRO A 67 25.10 1.93 -9.23
N GLY A 68 26.41 1.83 -8.97
CA GLY A 68 27.37 1.14 -9.86
C GLY A 68 27.08 -0.35 -10.04
N ASP A 69 26.43 -0.99 -9.07
CA ASP A 69 26.05 -2.40 -9.17
C ASP A 69 24.81 -2.55 -10.08
N VAL A 70 23.86 -1.62 -10.00
CA VAL A 70 22.70 -1.59 -10.90
C VAL A 70 23.09 -1.21 -12.31
N ALA A 71 23.92 -0.17 -12.49
CA ALA A 71 24.34 0.32 -13.81
C ALA A 71 25.10 -0.73 -14.62
N ARG A 72 25.88 -1.60 -13.96
CA ARG A 72 26.57 -2.73 -14.62
C ARG A 72 25.61 -3.75 -15.19
N ALA A 73 24.51 -3.93 -14.54
CA ALA A 73 23.57 -4.98 -14.85
C ALA A 73 22.39 -4.49 -15.72
N LEU A 74 21.99 -3.24 -15.59
CA LEU A 74 20.92 -2.60 -16.37
C LEU A 74 21.48 -1.34 -17.06
N PRO A 75 22.07 -1.47 -18.27
CA PRO A 75 22.57 -0.31 -19.01
C PRO A 75 21.50 0.75 -19.29
N GLU A 76 20.26 0.34 -19.42
CA GLU A 76 19.09 1.20 -19.60
C GLU A 76 18.03 0.85 -18.54
N PRO A 77 18.18 1.35 -17.30
CA PRO A 77 17.19 1.11 -16.25
C PRO A 77 15.84 1.75 -16.63
N GLY A 78 14.76 1.18 -16.12
CA GLY A 78 13.43 1.77 -16.16
C GLY A 78 13.38 3.14 -15.45
N PRO A 79 12.20 3.67 -15.15
CA PRO A 79 12.09 4.91 -14.39
C PRO A 79 12.90 4.85 -13.10
N VAL A 80 13.76 5.85 -12.88
CA VAL A 80 14.48 6.06 -11.62
C VAL A 80 13.72 7.09 -10.82
N VAL A 81 13.45 6.78 -9.55
CA VAL A 81 12.66 7.63 -8.66
C VAL A 81 13.48 7.98 -7.43
N TYR A 82 13.63 9.26 -7.15
CA TYR A 82 14.21 9.74 -5.89
C TYR A 82 13.19 9.59 -4.76
N LEU A 83 13.53 8.80 -3.74
CA LEU A 83 12.66 8.51 -2.60
C LEU A 83 12.91 9.45 -1.40
N GLY A 84 14.08 10.10 -1.33
CA GLY A 84 14.44 10.96 -0.23
C GLY A 84 15.79 10.62 0.39
N ARG A 85 16.00 11.08 1.63
CA ARG A 85 17.28 10.85 2.35
C ARG A 85 17.07 10.65 3.84
N GLU A 86 18.01 9.96 4.47
CA GLU A 86 18.11 9.80 5.91
C GLU A 86 18.75 11.05 6.54
N GLU A 87 18.69 11.16 7.88
CA GLU A 87 19.29 12.26 8.63
C GLU A 87 20.81 12.36 8.45
N ASP A 88 21.50 11.25 8.21
CA ASP A 88 22.94 11.20 7.92
C ASP A 88 23.30 11.65 6.50
N GLY A 89 22.29 11.95 5.68
CA GLY A 89 22.43 12.37 4.29
C GLY A 89 22.41 11.24 3.26
N THR A 90 22.32 9.98 3.67
CA THR A 90 22.21 8.83 2.75
C THR A 90 20.95 8.98 1.88
N ALA A 91 21.14 9.08 0.58
CA ALA A 91 20.04 9.22 -0.38
C ALA A 91 19.54 7.87 -0.87
N HIS A 92 18.23 7.78 -1.12
CA HIS A 92 17.57 6.59 -1.62
C HIS A 92 16.91 6.85 -2.97
N VAL A 93 17.10 5.92 -3.90
CA VAL A 93 16.41 5.91 -5.20
C VAL A 93 15.80 4.54 -5.43
N ALA A 94 14.69 4.49 -6.15
CA ALA A 94 14.10 3.23 -6.63
C ALA A 94 14.25 3.10 -8.14
N VAL A 95 14.37 1.87 -8.62
CA VAL A 95 14.37 1.54 -10.03
C VAL A 95 13.57 0.27 -10.28
N GLU A 96 12.77 0.28 -11.36
CA GLU A 96 12.12 -0.95 -11.81
C GLU A 96 13.16 -1.84 -12.52
N VAL A 97 13.20 -3.11 -12.11
CA VAL A 97 14.05 -4.14 -12.72
C VAL A 97 13.17 -5.21 -13.34
N PRO A 98 13.58 -5.82 -14.50
CA PRO A 98 12.83 -6.91 -15.10
C PRO A 98 12.77 -8.15 -14.19
N ASP A 99 11.90 -9.09 -14.50
CA ASP A 99 11.89 -10.40 -13.86
C ASP A 99 13.16 -11.19 -14.15
N ASP A 100 13.56 -12.06 -13.22
CA ASP A 100 14.84 -12.80 -13.26
C ASP A 100 15.08 -13.58 -14.56
N GLN A 101 14.03 -14.12 -15.17
CA GLN A 101 14.15 -14.88 -16.41
C GLN A 101 14.60 -14.01 -17.59
N GLU A 102 14.16 -12.76 -17.64
CA GLU A 102 14.55 -11.82 -18.71
C GLU A 102 15.95 -11.24 -18.49
N VAL A 103 16.34 -11.03 -17.24
CA VAL A 103 17.64 -10.45 -16.89
C VAL A 103 18.77 -11.47 -17.01
N ALA A 104 18.57 -12.70 -16.57
CA ALA A 104 19.57 -13.75 -16.62
C ALA A 104 19.99 -14.10 -18.05
N ASP A 105 19.08 -14.01 -19.02
CA ASP A 105 19.34 -14.33 -20.42
C ASP A 105 19.97 -13.16 -21.20
N ALA A 106 19.66 -11.91 -20.85
CA ALA A 106 20.05 -10.73 -21.63
C ALA A 106 21.34 -10.05 -21.18
N ALA A 107 21.69 -10.06 -19.89
CA ALA A 107 22.74 -9.20 -19.35
C ALA A 107 23.87 -9.92 -18.61
N GLY A 108 23.78 -11.24 -18.39
CA GLY A 108 24.79 -11.97 -17.61
C GLY A 108 24.89 -11.44 -16.19
N TRP A 109 23.74 -11.13 -15.57
CA TRP A 109 23.61 -10.54 -14.24
C TRP A 109 24.42 -11.36 -13.21
N PRO A 110 25.40 -10.75 -12.52
CA PRO A 110 26.19 -11.48 -11.54
C PRO A 110 25.44 -11.86 -10.29
N VAL A 111 24.29 -11.22 -10.06
CA VAL A 111 23.38 -11.55 -8.96
C VAL A 111 22.50 -12.70 -9.46
N ARG A 112 22.94 -13.90 -9.19
CA ARG A 112 22.15 -15.08 -9.52
C ARG A 112 20.98 -15.14 -8.56
N SER A 113 19.82 -15.08 -9.13
CA SER A 113 18.52 -15.22 -8.49
C SER A 113 18.32 -16.48 -7.63
N GLY A 114 19.32 -17.32 -7.49
CA GLY A 114 19.24 -18.51 -6.66
C GLY A 114 19.29 -18.26 -5.15
N ASP A 115 19.84 -17.12 -4.73
CA ASP A 115 20.12 -16.85 -3.31
C ASP A 115 19.42 -15.58 -2.78
N GLU A 116 18.83 -14.73 -3.63
CA GLU A 116 18.07 -13.55 -3.21
C GLU A 116 16.59 -13.91 -2.96
N GLU A 117 16.12 -13.65 -1.74
CA GLU A 117 14.71 -13.73 -1.42
C GLU A 117 14.00 -12.45 -1.89
N TRP A 118 13.02 -12.58 -2.78
CA TRP A 118 12.17 -11.47 -3.23
C TRP A 118 10.81 -11.56 -2.58
N ALA A 119 10.35 -10.47 -1.97
CA ALA A 119 9.07 -10.44 -1.30
C ALA A 119 8.25 -9.22 -1.69
N GLY A 120 6.95 -9.44 -1.89
CA GLY A 120 5.99 -8.36 -2.14
C GLY A 120 5.64 -7.60 -0.86
N LEU A 121 5.36 -6.31 -0.99
CA LEU A 121 5.05 -5.42 0.12
C LEU A 121 3.99 -5.99 1.10
N ARG A 122 2.93 -6.64 0.61
CA ARG A 122 1.89 -7.22 1.48
C ARG A 122 2.41 -8.31 2.40
N ALA A 123 3.37 -9.08 1.93
CA ALA A 123 3.92 -10.21 2.66
C ALA A 123 4.93 -9.77 3.72
N VAL A 124 5.78 -8.75 3.40
CA VAL A 124 6.95 -8.43 4.20
C VAL A 124 6.78 -7.19 5.07
N ALA A 125 5.79 -6.33 4.81
CA ALA A 125 5.65 -5.05 5.50
C ALA A 125 5.59 -5.17 7.04
N ALA A 126 5.05 -6.26 7.59
CA ALA A 126 4.99 -6.45 9.03
C ALA A 126 6.36 -6.70 9.68
N GLU A 127 7.32 -7.19 8.90
CA GLU A 127 8.66 -7.57 9.35
C GLU A 127 9.71 -6.47 9.12
N LEU A 128 9.44 -5.52 8.20
CA LEU A 128 10.34 -4.41 7.89
C LEU A 128 10.37 -3.38 9.03
N ASP A 129 11.48 -2.67 9.18
CA ASP A 129 11.55 -1.45 9.99
C ASP A 129 10.83 -0.27 9.31
N ASP A 130 10.75 0.87 9.99
CA ASP A 130 10.01 2.04 9.51
C ASP A 130 10.64 2.67 8.26
N ARG A 131 11.96 2.61 8.12
CA ARG A 131 12.70 3.07 6.93
C ARG A 131 12.33 2.23 5.72
N ASP A 132 12.55 0.93 5.81
CA ASP A 132 12.40 0.00 4.71
C ASP A 132 10.92 -0.13 4.29
N ALA A 133 10.00 -0.13 5.27
CA ALA A 133 8.57 -0.12 4.98
C ALA A 133 8.17 1.15 4.20
N GLY A 134 8.61 2.33 4.65
CA GLY A 134 8.34 3.59 3.98
C GLY A 134 8.89 3.65 2.56
N LEU A 135 10.16 3.27 2.38
CA LEU A 135 10.81 3.22 1.07
C LEU A 135 10.08 2.29 0.10
N LEU A 136 9.71 1.08 0.55
CA LEU A 136 9.05 0.11 -0.32
C LEU A 136 7.61 0.55 -0.69
N VAL A 137 6.85 1.10 0.25
CA VAL A 137 5.51 1.66 -0.02
C VAL A 137 5.58 2.77 -1.07
N GLU A 138 6.52 3.69 -0.92
CA GLU A 138 6.70 4.82 -1.84
C GLU A 138 7.15 4.34 -3.22
N ALA A 139 8.16 3.48 -3.27
CA ALA A 139 8.68 2.93 -4.52
C ALA A 139 7.61 2.18 -5.32
N VAL A 140 6.88 1.26 -4.66
CA VAL A 140 5.80 0.49 -5.30
C VAL A 140 4.72 1.43 -5.84
N GLY A 141 4.30 2.44 -5.06
CA GLY A 141 3.28 3.40 -5.50
C GLY A 141 3.67 4.18 -6.75
N VAL A 142 4.89 4.75 -6.76
CA VAL A 142 5.34 5.59 -7.87
C VAL A 142 5.70 4.76 -9.11
N LEU A 143 6.37 3.62 -8.95
CA LEU A 143 6.70 2.73 -10.07
C LEU A 143 5.46 2.12 -10.71
N ASN A 144 4.45 1.71 -9.91
CA ASN A 144 3.14 1.30 -10.42
C ASN A 144 2.52 2.36 -11.30
N TRP A 145 2.53 3.62 -10.83
CA TRP A 145 2.01 4.73 -11.62
C TRP A 145 2.77 4.91 -12.94
N HIS A 146 4.10 4.85 -12.95
CA HIS A 146 4.89 4.94 -14.18
C HIS A 146 4.52 3.86 -15.20
N ARG A 147 4.27 2.64 -14.73
CA ARG A 147 3.95 1.49 -15.58
C ARG A 147 2.57 1.62 -16.25
N VAL A 148 1.56 2.09 -15.51
CA VAL A 148 0.17 2.15 -16.01
C VAL A 148 -0.21 3.49 -16.64
N HIS A 149 0.62 4.53 -16.51
CA HIS A 149 0.36 5.87 -17.06
C HIS A 149 1.50 6.39 -17.96
N PRO A 150 1.98 5.60 -18.93
CA PRO A 150 3.11 6.03 -19.78
C PRO A 150 2.72 7.05 -20.86
N HIS A 151 1.42 7.30 -21.08
CA HIS A 151 0.92 8.14 -22.16
C HIS A 151 0.16 9.37 -21.64
N CYS A 152 0.23 10.46 -22.40
CA CYS A 152 -0.51 11.68 -22.12
C CYS A 152 -2.03 11.42 -22.34
N PRO A 153 -2.91 11.70 -21.36
CA PRO A 153 -4.34 11.49 -21.51
C PRO A 153 -5.00 12.50 -22.47
N ARG A 154 -4.30 13.57 -22.89
CA ARG A 154 -4.80 14.58 -23.80
C ARG A 154 -4.54 14.24 -25.26
N CYS A 155 -3.34 13.74 -25.58
CA CYS A 155 -2.93 13.53 -26.98
C CYS A 155 -2.47 12.11 -27.29
N GLY A 156 -2.40 11.20 -26.30
CA GLY A 156 -1.98 9.82 -26.49
C GLY A 156 -0.46 9.60 -26.66
N SER A 157 0.36 10.68 -26.71
CA SER A 157 1.80 10.57 -26.89
C SER A 157 2.48 9.99 -25.64
N ARG A 158 3.54 9.22 -25.85
CA ARG A 158 4.38 8.72 -24.72
C ARG A 158 5.02 9.92 -24.02
N THR A 159 4.93 9.95 -22.70
CA THR A 159 5.48 11.01 -21.86
C THR A 159 6.88 10.67 -21.37
N ALA A 160 7.69 11.71 -21.10
CA ALA A 160 9.01 11.56 -20.50
C ALA A 160 8.92 11.65 -18.97
N VAL A 161 9.75 10.87 -18.26
CA VAL A 161 9.91 10.98 -16.80
C VAL A 161 10.74 12.21 -16.48
N THR A 162 10.27 13.04 -15.56
CA THR A 162 10.91 14.29 -15.14
C THR A 162 10.85 14.45 -13.62
N THR A 163 11.38 15.54 -13.08
CA THR A 163 11.29 15.90 -11.64
C THR A 163 11.72 14.72 -10.75
N SER A 164 12.90 14.15 -11.07
CA SER A 164 13.50 13.03 -10.34
C SER A 164 12.55 11.83 -10.14
N GLY A 165 11.73 11.54 -11.15
CA GLY A 165 10.79 10.42 -11.13
C GLY A 165 9.38 10.75 -10.63
N TRP A 166 9.10 12.01 -10.26
CA TRP A 166 7.82 12.39 -9.66
C TRP A 166 6.83 13.04 -10.63
N THR A 167 7.24 13.25 -11.87
CA THR A 167 6.39 13.84 -12.90
C THR A 167 6.64 13.14 -14.23
N ARG A 168 5.63 13.13 -15.08
CA ARG A 168 5.76 12.76 -16.48
C ARG A 168 5.34 13.96 -17.32
N THR A 169 6.18 14.38 -18.26
CA THR A 169 5.92 15.53 -19.13
C THR A 169 5.64 15.08 -20.55
N CYS A 170 4.56 15.58 -21.14
CA CYS A 170 4.22 15.32 -22.53
C CYS A 170 5.14 16.13 -23.47
N PRO A 171 5.88 15.49 -24.42
CA PRO A 171 6.75 16.21 -25.34
C PRO A 171 5.99 16.98 -26.42
N VAL A 172 4.69 16.73 -26.60
CA VAL A 172 3.86 17.35 -27.65
C VAL A 172 3.14 18.60 -27.16
N ASP A 173 2.52 18.54 -25.98
CA ASP A 173 1.70 19.64 -25.45
C ASP A 173 2.26 20.28 -24.17
N GLY A 174 3.37 19.77 -23.65
CA GLY A 174 4.04 20.29 -22.46
C GLY A 174 3.27 20.01 -21.15
N SER A 175 2.18 19.26 -21.18
CA SER A 175 1.41 18.96 -19.97
C SER A 175 2.18 18.07 -19.03
N GLU A 176 2.06 18.36 -17.73
CA GLU A 176 2.65 17.57 -16.66
C GLU A 176 1.60 16.66 -16.03
N HIS A 177 2.03 15.46 -15.70
CA HIS A 177 1.21 14.42 -15.07
C HIS A 177 1.91 13.93 -13.81
N TYR A 178 1.14 13.80 -12.73
CA TYR A 178 1.63 13.47 -11.39
C TYR A 178 1.17 12.10 -10.96
N PRO A 179 1.85 11.45 -10.00
CA PRO A 179 1.41 10.17 -9.45
C PRO A 179 -0.03 10.24 -8.96
N ARG A 180 -0.78 9.20 -9.24
CA ARG A 180 -2.18 9.06 -8.84
C ARG A 180 -2.27 8.50 -7.43
N THR A 181 -3.17 9.08 -6.63
CA THR A 181 -3.58 8.55 -5.33
C THR A 181 -5.11 8.60 -5.28
N ASP A 182 -5.74 7.43 -5.15
CA ASP A 182 -7.19 7.29 -5.12
C ASP A 182 -7.67 7.23 -3.67
N PRO A 183 -8.44 8.23 -3.18
CA PRO A 183 -9.00 8.19 -1.84
C PRO A 183 -10.09 7.13 -1.74
N ALA A 184 -10.00 6.27 -0.72
CA ALA A 184 -11.00 5.27 -0.39
C ALA A 184 -11.30 5.30 1.11
N VAL A 185 -12.57 5.38 1.48
CA VAL A 185 -12.99 5.27 2.88
C VAL A 185 -13.09 3.81 3.28
N ILE A 186 -12.79 3.52 4.55
CA ILE A 186 -12.97 2.21 5.17
C ILE A 186 -13.46 2.42 6.59
N MET A 187 -14.48 1.68 7.01
CA MET A 187 -15.15 2.01 8.26
C MET A 187 -15.55 0.80 9.11
N ALA A 188 -15.27 0.89 10.42
CA ALA A 188 -15.91 0.05 11.42
C ALA A 188 -17.27 0.66 11.77
N VAL A 189 -18.36 0.03 11.31
CA VAL A 189 -19.72 0.43 11.62
C VAL A 189 -20.17 -0.25 12.90
N VAL A 190 -20.61 0.51 13.91
CA VAL A 190 -20.96 0.01 15.23
C VAL A 190 -22.39 0.43 15.57
N ASP A 191 -23.21 -0.52 16.03
CA ASP A 191 -24.59 -0.26 16.40
C ASP A 191 -24.77 0.17 17.88
N GLU A 192 -26.01 0.32 18.33
CA GLU A 192 -26.35 0.72 19.71
C GLU A 192 -26.03 -0.36 20.75
N ASP A 193 -26.02 -1.62 20.34
CA ASP A 193 -25.66 -2.78 21.18
C ASP A 193 -24.14 -3.04 21.19
N ASP A 194 -23.34 -2.10 20.65
CA ASP A 194 -21.88 -2.18 20.53
C ASP A 194 -21.38 -3.38 19.71
N ARG A 195 -22.16 -3.80 18.68
CA ARG A 195 -21.77 -4.81 17.70
C ARG A 195 -21.14 -4.14 16.48
N VAL A 196 -20.12 -4.78 15.90
CA VAL A 196 -19.48 -4.34 14.66
C VAL A 196 -20.11 -5.06 13.46
N LEU A 197 -20.30 -4.32 12.37
CA LEU A 197 -20.73 -4.87 11.09
C LEU A 197 -19.51 -5.25 10.26
N LEU A 198 -19.44 -6.52 9.84
CA LEU A 198 -18.45 -7.00 8.89
C LEU A 198 -19.15 -7.60 7.67
N ALA A 199 -18.52 -7.47 6.52
CA ALA A 199 -19.05 -7.89 5.24
C ALA A 199 -18.12 -8.86 4.50
N HIS A 200 -18.72 -9.71 3.67
CA HIS A 200 -18.06 -10.66 2.78
C HIS A 200 -18.30 -10.25 1.35
N ASN A 201 -17.22 -9.90 0.64
CA ASN A 201 -17.29 -9.57 -0.77
C ASN A 201 -17.54 -10.83 -1.62
N ALA A 202 -18.44 -10.73 -2.60
CA ALA A 202 -18.89 -11.84 -3.44
C ALA A 202 -17.74 -12.56 -4.20
N LEU A 203 -16.64 -11.86 -4.44
CA LEU A 203 -15.46 -12.42 -5.14
C LEU A 203 -14.46 -13.12 -4.21
N TRP A 204 -14.64 -13.03 -2.90
CA TRP A 204 -13.69 -13.64 -1.98
C TRP A 204 -14.00 -15.12 -1.72
N PRO A 205 -12.99 -15.92 -1.39
CA PRO A 205 -13.21 -17.25 -0.82
C PRO A 205 -14.06 -17.19 0.45
N ALA A 206 -14.88 -18.23 0.67
CA ALA A 206 -15.77 -18.32 1.81
C ALA A 206 -15.08 -18.06 3.15
N GLY A 207 -15.80 -17.45 4.09
CA GLY A 207 -15.34 -17.15 5.43
C GLY A 207 -14.50 -15.87 5.56
N ARG A 208 -14.10 -15.20 4.48
CA ARG A 208 -13.38 -13.93 4.55
C ARG A 208 -14.31 -12.76 4.79
N PHE A 209 -14.13 -12.08 5.91
CA PHE A 209 -14.89 -10.88 6.27
C PHE A 209 -13.98 -9.69 6.51
N SER A 210 -14.45 -8.50 6.20
CA SER A 210 -13.72 -7.23 6.41
C SER A 210 -14.68 -6.12 6.81
N ALA A 211 -14.10 -4.99 7.24
CA ALA A 211 -14.82 -3.72 7.29
C ALA A 211 -15.24 -3.30 5.88
N LEU A 212 -16.36 -2.58 5.75
CA LEU A 212 -16.86 -1.99 4.51
C LEU A 212 -15.90 -0.90 4.02
N ALA A 213 -15.76 -0.77 2.70
CA ALA A 213 -14.83 0.18 2.11
C ALA A 213 -15.23 0.52 0.67
N GLY A 214 -15.14 1.79 0.29
CA GLY A 214 -15.40 2.21 -1.07
C GLY A 214 -14.66 3.48 -1.48
N PHE A 215 -14.66 3.78 -2.77
CA PHE A 215 -13.97 4.96 -3.30
C PHE A 215 -14.77 6.23 -3.06
N VAL A 216 -14.03 7.31 -2.78
CA VAL A 216 -14.60 8.66 -2.71
C VAL A 216 -14.88 9.15 -4.12
N GLU A 217 -16.09 9.63 -4.38
CA GLU A 217 -16.46 10.19 -5.68
C GLU A 217 -16.00 11.64 -5.84
N PRO A 218 -15.75 12.11 -7.08
CA PRO A 218 -15.37 13.50 -7.33
C PRO A 218 -16.40 14.50 -6.79
N GLY A 219 -15.95 15.38 -5.87
CA GLY A 219 -16.80 16.39 -5.25
C GLY A 219 -17.51 15.93 -3.97
N GLU A 220 -17.28 14.69 -3.55
CA GLU A 220 -17.88 14.11 -2.34
C GLU A 220 -16.97 14.31 -1.13
N PRO A 221 -17.48 14.79 0.03
CA PRO A 221 -16.73 14.77 1.29
C PRO A 221 -16.64 13.36 1.88
N LEU A 222 -15.58 13.09 2.65
CA LEU A 222 -15.29 11.75 3.16
C LEU A 222 -16.43 11.15 4.01
N GLU A 223 -17.05 11.97 4.85
CA GLU A 223 -18.16 11.52 5.71
C GLU A 223 -19.43 11.17 4.90
N ALA A 224 -19.60 11.80 3.74
CA ALA A 224 -20.69 11.45 2.82
C ALA A 224 -20.38 10.13 2.12
N ALA A 225 -19.14 9.91 1.67
CA ALA A 225 -18.69 8.64 1.10
C ALA A 225 -18.92 7.48 2.08
N VAL A 226 -18.55 7.64 3.37
CA VAL A 226 -18.83 6.64 4.41
C VAL A 226 -20.31 6.29 4.48
N ARG A 227 -21.19 7.30 4.51
CA ARG A 227 -22.65 7.07 4.61
C ARG A 227 -23.23 6.42 3.36
N ARG A 228 -22.76 6.84 2.18
CA ARG A 228 -23.20 6.31 0.88
C ARG A 228 -22.80 4.85 0.74
N GLU A 229 -21.52 4.51 0.91
CA GLU A 229 -21.01 3.14 0.76
C GLU A 229 -21.72 2.17 1.70
N VAL A 230 -21.88 2.51 2.98
CA VAL A 230 -22.60 1.66 3.94
C VAL A 230 -24.07 1.48 3.55
N LEU A 231 -24.71 2.53 3.04
CA LEU A 231 -26.11 2.42 2.60
C LEU A 231 -26.26 1.59 1.32
N GLU A 232 -25.36 1.75 0.36
CA GLU A 232 -25.38 1.05 -0.93
C GLU A 232 -25.07 -0.44 -0.76
N GLU A 233 -23.97 -0.76 -0.04
CA GLU A 233 -23.51 -2.13 0.10
C GLU A 233 -24.38 -3.00 1.01
N VAL A 234 -24.90 -2.42 2.13
CA VAL A 234 -25.58 -3.22 3.16
C VAL A 234 -26.90 -2.63 3.66
N GLY A 235 -27.39 -1.52 3.09
CA GLY A 235 -28.67 -0.92 3.43
C GLY A 235 -28.76 -0.28 4.82
N VAL A 236 -27.65 -0.16 5.54
CA VAL A 236 -27.60 0.41 6.90
C VAL A 236 -27.44 1.93 6.81
N VAL A 237 -28.26 2.66 7.57
CA VAL A 237 -28.13 4.11 7.70
C VAL A 237 -27.11 4.45 8.77
N VAL A 238 -26.15 5.33 8.43
CA VAL A 238 -25.09 5.80 9.34
C VAL A 238 -25.33 7.25 9.77
N GLY A 239 -25.17 7.51 11.05
CA GLY A 239 -25.27 8.84 11.67
C GLY A 239 -23.90 9.51 11.82
N GLU A 240 -23.33 9.41 13.01
CA GLU A 240 -22.04 10.00 13.36
C GLU A 240 -20.88 9.23 12.70
N VAL A 241 -19.88 9.98 12.19
CA VAL A 241 -18.68 9.44 11.52
C VAL A 241 -17.46 10.12 12.12
N GLU A 242 -16.48 9.33 12.55
CA GLU A 242 -15.24 9.78 13.19
C GLU A 242 -14.03 9.27 12.43
N TYR A 243 -13.13 10.17 12.01
CA TYR A 243 -11.86 9.81 11.38
C TYR A 243 -10.86 9.19 12.38
N LYS A 244 -10.22 8.09 11.99
CA LYS A 244 -9.32 7.30 12.83
C LYS A 244 -7.87 7.27 12.36
N GLY A 245 -7.62 7.51 11.08
CA GLY A 245 -6.27 7.48 10.49
C GLY A 245 -6.28 7.14 9.01
N SER A 246 -5.11 7.19 8.38
CA SER A 246 -4.96 6.85 6.96
C SER A 246 -3.78 5.92 6.72
N GLN A 247 -3.88 5.11 5.68
CA GLN A 247 -2.85 4.18 5.27
C GLN A 247 -2.71 4.13 3.75
N PRO A 248 -1.50 4.36 3.20
CA PRO A 248 -1.21 4.07 1.80
C PRO A 248 -1.49 2.61 1.48
N TRP A 249 -2.12 2.36 0.34
CA TRP A 249 -2.43 1.03 -0.16
C TRP A 249 -2.13 0.97 -1.66
N PRO A 250 -0.82 0.86 -2.04
CA PRO A 250 -0.38 1.00 -3.42
C PRO A 250 -0.70 -0.24 -4.28
N PHE A 251 -1.95 -0.71 -4.19
CA PHE A 251 -2.49 -1.86 -4.90
C PHE A 251 -3.83 -1.52 -5.58
N PRO A 252 -3.84 -0.75 -6.71
CA PRO A 252 -2.64 -0.15 -7.32
C PRO A 252 -2.24 1.22 -6.76
N ALA A 253 -3.15 2.06 -6.20
CA ALA A 253 -2.87 3.45 -5.90
C ALA A 253 -3.78 4.06 -4.81
N SER A 254 -4.39 3.27 -3.93
CA SER A 254 -5.33 3.78 -2.94
C SER A 254 -4.64 4.45 -1.75
N LEU A 255 -5.31 5.47 -1.20
CA LEU A 255 -5.10 5.96 0.15
C LEU A 255 -6.35 5.58 0.96
N MET A 256 -6.19 4.61 1.86
CA MET A 256 -7.27 4.19 2.74
C MET A 256 -7.44 5.18 3.88
N LEU A 257 -8.66 5.69 4.06
CA LEU A 257 -9.06 6.67 5.07
C LEU A 257 -9.99 5.96 6.05
N GLY A 258 -9.48 5.66 7.24
CA GLY A 258 -10.17 4.85 8.25
C GLY A 258 -11.13 5.66 9.12
N PHE A 259 -12.32 5.12 9.33
CA PHE A 259 -13.37 5.73 10.13
C PHE A 259 -14.00 4.73 11.10
N THR A 260 -14.56 5.26 12.19
CA THR A 260 -15.61 4.60 12.95
C THR A 260 -16.93 5.30 12.62
N ALA A 261 -18.00 4.54 12.45
CA ALA A 261 -19.31 5.05 12.11
C ALA A 261 -20.38 4.47 13.03
N ARG A 262 -21.33 5.30 13.49
CA ARG A 262 -22.46 4.85 14.32
C ARG A 262 -23.66 4.54 13.45
N ALA A 263 -24.13 3.30 13.53
CA ALA A 263 -25.36 2.89 12.83
C ALA A 263 -26.60 3.56 13.44
N ALA A 264 -27.42 4.13 12.59
CA ALA A 264 -28.75 4.65 12.94
C ALA A 264 -29.87 3.65 12.61
N SER A 265 -29.55 2.56 11.90
CA SER A 265 -30.42 1.41 11.65
C SER A 265 -29.60 0.13 11.68
N THR A 266 -30.23 -1.02 11.98
CA THR A 266 -29.54 -2.32 12.12
C THR A 266 -29.98 -3.37 11.12
N GLY A 267 -31.02 -3.06 10.31
CA GLY A 267 -31.50 -3.98 9.26
C GLY A 267 -30.50 -4.07 8.10
N VAL A 268 -29.88 -5.24 7.95
CA VAL A 268 -28.93 -5.51 6.86
C VAL A 268 -29.67 -5.98 5.61
N ARG A 269 -29.33 -5.41 4.46
CA ARG A 269 -29.75 -5.84 3.13
C ARG A 269 -28.56 -5.66 2.17
N VAL A 270 -27.90 -6.76 1.86
CA VAL A 270 -26.78 -6.78 0.91
C VAL A 270 -27.25 -6.45 -0.50
N ASP A 271 -26.33 -5.91 -1.31
CA ASP A 271 -26.60 -5.56 -2.72
C ASP A 271 -26.54 -6.78 -3.66
N ASP A 272 -26.00 -7.93 -3.19
CA ASP A 272 -25.77 -9.16 -3.95
C ASP A 272 -24.85 -9.01 -5.18
N VAL A 273 -24.19 -7.86 -5.34
CA VAL A 273 -23.26 -7.57 -6.45
C VAL A 273 -21.82 -7.53 -5.91
N GLU A 274 -21.57 -6.67 -4.96
CA GLU A 274 -20.26 -6.54 -4.31
C GLU A 274 -20.24 -7.29 -2.98
N ILE A 275 -21.29 -7.17 -2.19
CA ILE A 275 -21.42 -7.81 -0.88
C ILE A 275 -22.46 -8.93 -0.95
N SER A 276 -22.05 -10.15 -0.66
CA SER A 276 -22.92 -11.33 -0.64
C SER A 276 -23.36 -11.77 0.76
N ASP A 277 -22.67 -11.30 1.83
CA ASP A 277 -23.06 -11.54 3.22
C ASP A 277 -22.56 -10.38 4.09
N ALA A 278 -23.36 -9.96 5.05
CA ALA A 278 -22.95 -8.99 6.06
C ALA A 278 -23.63 -9.28 7.40
N ARG A 279 -22.85 -9.24 8.48
CA ARG A 279 -23.31 -9.66 9.80
C ARG A 279 -22.83 -8.72 10.87
N TRP A 280 -23.70 -8.54 11.89
CA TRP A 280 -23.36 -7.90 13.15
C TRP A 280 -22.70 -8.93 14.07
N PHE A 281 -21.60 -8.53 14.72
CA PHE A 281 -20.88 -9.36 15.69
C PHE A 281 -20.72 -8.59 17.01
N SER A 282 -21.09 -9.23 18.10
CA SER A 282 -20.59 -8.83 19.42
C SER A 282 -19.11 -9.24 19.54
N ARG A 283 -18.40 -8.74 20.58
CA ARG A 283 -17.00 -9.15 20.79
C ARG A 283 -16.85 -10.64 21.00
N GLU A 284 -17.77 -11.25 21.76
CA GLU A 284 -17.77 -12.67 22.05
C GLU A 284 -18.02 -13.51 20.79
N GLU A 285 -19.01 -13.10 19.98
CA GLU A 285 -19.33 -13.79 18.71
C GLU A 285 -18.16 -13.70 17.72
N LEU A 286 -17.54 -12.51 17.59
CA LEU A 286 -16.38 -12.34 16.71
C LEU A 286 -15.21 -13.20 17.17
N ALA A 287 -14.88 -13.19 18.46
CA ALA A 287 -13.80 -14.01 19.01
C ALA A 287 -14.03 -15.50 18.78
N ALA A 288 -15.26 -15.98 18.97
CA ALA A 288 -15.63 -17.38 18.74
C ALA A 288 -15.51 -17.73 17.25
N ALA A 289 -16.04 -16.90 16.35
CA ALA A 289 -16.02 -17.12 14.91
C ALA A 289 -14.58 -17.10 14.33
N VAL A 290 -13.72 -16.18 14.82
CA VAL A 290 -12.30 -16.14 14.44
C VAL A 290 -11.54 -17.37 14.97
N THR A 291 -11.79 -17.77 16.22
CA THR A 291 -11.12 -18.93 16.83
C THR A 291 -11.52 -20.24 16.15
N SER A 292 -12.78 -20.38 15.74
CA SER A 292 -13.28 -21.57 15.01
C SER A 292 -12.84 -21.59 13.54
N GLY A 293 -12.37 -20.48 12.99
CA GLY A 293 -12.06 -20.32 11.57
C GLY A 293 -13.30 -20.10 10.69
N GLU A 294 -14.48 -19.86 11.27
CA GLU A 294 -15.68 -19.45 10.54
C GLU A 294 -15.49 -18.09 9.88
N VAL A 295 -14.84 -17.16 10.59
CA VAL A 295 -14.49 -15.83 10.10
C VAL A 295 -12.98 -15.71 10.00
N LEU A 296 -12.52 -15.37 8.78
CA LEU A 296 -11.14 -15.03 8.49
C LEU A 296 -11.07 -13.52 8.26
N LEU A 297 -10.31 -12.81 9.08
CA LEU A 297 -10.15 -11.35 8.99
C LEU A 297 -8.94 -10.99 8.11
N PRO A 298 -8.84 -9.73 7.63
CA PRO A 298 -7.70 -9.24 6.85
C PRO A 298 -6.37 -9.41 7.59
N PRO A 299 -5.23 -9.46 6.86
CA PRO A 299 -3.91 -9.58 7.47
C PRO A 299 -3.56 -8.35 8.32
N SER A 300 -2.54 -8.49 9.18
CA SER A 300 -2.06 -7.44 10.07
C SER A 300 -1.60 -6.15 9.35
N THR A 301 -1.29 -6.26 8.06
CA THR A 301 -0.93 -5.13 7.21
C THR A 301 -2.13 -4.27 6.79
N SER A 302 -3.36 -4.75 6.99
CA SER A 302 -4.59 -4.03 6.59
C SER A 302 -5.10 -3.10 7.69
N ILE A 303 -5.41 -1.85 7.31
CA ILE A 303 -6.12 -0.90 8.18
C ILE A 303 -7.49 -1.44 8.63
N ALA A 304 -8.16 -2.27 7.84
CA ALA A 304 -9.43 -2.91 8.22
C ALA A 304 -9.31 -3.69 9.52
N LEU A 305 -8.24 -4.49 9.66
CA LEU A 305 -8.00 -5.20 10.89
C LEU A 305 -7.81 -4.24 12.08
N ARG A 306 -7.03 -3.17 11.90
CA ARG A 306 -6.77 -2.20 12.98
C ARG A 306 -8.03 -1.48 13.42
N LEU A 307 -8.97 -1.21 12.51
CA LEU A 307 -10.29 -0.67 12.85
C LEU A 307 -11.12 -1.65 13.68
N VAL A 308 -11.11 -2.92 13.33
CA VAL A 308 -11.81 -3.96 14.08
C VAL A 308 -11.20 -4.16 15.46
N GLU A 309 -9.86 -4.18 15.58
CA GLU A 309 -9.15 -4.29 16.86
C GLU A 309 -9.33 -3.04 17.76
N ASP A 310 -9.41 -1.83 17.16
CA ASP A 310 -9.71 -0.60 17.89
C ASP A 310 -11.11 -0.65 18.54
N TRP A 311 -12.11 -1.18 17.81
CA TRP A 311 -13.44 -1.44 18.37
C TRP A 311 -13.41 -2.60 19.37
N TYR A 312 -12.68 -3.68 19.09
CA TYR A 312 -12.61 -4.86 19.96
C TYR A 312 -11.95 -4.53 21.30
N GLY A 313 -11.00 -3.59 21.33
CA GLY A 313 -10.31 -3.08 22.50
C GLY A 313 -8.94 -3.70 22.77
N GLU A 314 -8.62 -4.80 22.10
CA GLU A 314 -7.33 -5.52 22.18
C GLU A 314 -7.03 -6.24 20.86
N GLU A 315 -5.88 -6.89 20.76
CA GLU A 315 -5.56 -7.76 19.62
C GLU A 315 -6.49 -8.98 19.62
N LEU A 316 -7.03 -9.29 18.45
CA LEU A 316 -7.88 -10.46 18.29
C LEU A 316 -7.07 -11.76 18.42
N PRO A 317 -7.72 -12.89 18.84
CA PRO A 317 -7.04 -14.18 18.97
C PRO A 317 -6.21 -14.54 17.73
N ALA A 318 -5.06 -15.19 17.95
CA ALA A 318 -4.19 -15.65 16.85
C ALA A 318 -4.96 -16.51 15.85
N ARG A 319 -4.80 -16.22 14.57
CA ARG A 319 -5.62 -16.77 13.49
C ARG A 319 -4.84 -16.97 12.20
N PRO A 320 -5.29 -17.86 11.29
CA PRO A 320 -4.83 -17.84 9.91
C PRO A 320 -5.19 -16.48 9.27
N SER A 321 -4.22 -15.80 8.71
CA SER A 321 -4.45 -14.60 7.85
C SER A 321 -4.75 -15.06 6.42
N TRP A 322 -5.51 -14.27 5.68
CA TRP A 322 -5.76 -14.49 4.25
C TRP A 322 -5.08 -13.47 3.36
#